data_31c3d08ed68cd9b60d425d1209039cc7
#
_entry.id   31c3d08ed68cd9b60d425d1209039cc7
#
_cell.length_a   1.000
_cell.length_b   1.000
_cell.length_c   1.000
_cell.angle_alpha   90.00
_cell.angle_beta   90.00
_cell.angle_gamma   90.00
#
_symmetry.space_group_name_H-M   'P 1'
#
loop_
_entity.id
_entity.type
_entity.pdbx_description
1 polymer ?
#
loop_
_entity_poly.entity_id
_entity_poly.type
_entity_poly.pdbx_seq_one_letter_code
_entity_poly.pdbx_strand_id
1 'polypeptide(L)'
;SDSDCEKIINIFNLNEDAKKQAITLIKSIYKMFVGTDANMVEVNPLILTKEEKIVCLDAKVNFDSNALFRHPEIVELRDLNEEDPTEIEASKHDLAYIKLDGSIGCMVNGAGLAMATMDIIKLYGKEPANFLDVGGGASKEKVSAALKIILSDKNVKGILINIFGGIMRCDVLAQGVVDAAKEINISVPLVVRLAGTNFKEGKKILDNSGLKLISAENLDDAAKKIVEAIK
;
A
#
# COMPACT_ATOMS: atom_id res chain seq x y z
N SER A 1 34.64 -1.19 -4.73
CA SER A 1 36.06 -1.60 -4.55
C SER A 1 36.42 -1.64 -3.07
N ASP A 2 37.58 -2.24 -2.73
CA ASP A 2 38.11 -2.24 -1.34
C ASP A 2 38.35 -0.82 -0.85
N SER A 3 38.87 0.06 -1.71
CA SER A 3 39.10 1.47 -1.39
C SER A 3 37.78 2.21 -1.00
N ASP A 4 36.67 1.86 -1.61
CA ASP A 4 35.37 2.48 -1.25
C ASP A 4 34.90 1.95 0.11
N CYS A 5 35.07 0.65 0.37
CA CYS A 5 34.78 0.06 1.67
C CYS A 5 35.63 0.68 2.78
N GLU A 6 36.94 0.88 2.53
CA GLU A 6 37.83 1.54 3.48
C GLU A 6 37.39 2.97 3.85
N LYS A 7 36.94 3.73 2.86
CA LYS A 7 36.39 5.09 3.14
C LYS A 7 35.16 5.04 4.07
N ILE A 8 34.28 4.04 3.90
CA ILE A 8 33.08 3.87 4.74
C ILE A 8 33.48 3.49 6.16
N ILE A 9 34.42 2.54 6.34
CA ILE A 9 34.75 1.99 7.65
C ILE A 9 35.72 2.84 8.46
N ASN A 10 36.44 3.77 7.85
CA ASN A 10 37.43 4.60 8.53
C ASN A 10 36.85 5.43 9.70
N ILE A 11 35.55 5.73 9.68
CA ILE A 11 34.88 6.43 10.76
C ILE A 11 34.78 5.63 12.07
N PHE A 12 34.92 4.28 12.00
CA PHE A 12 34.70 3.41 13.15
C PHE A 12 35.98 3.10 13.96
N ASN A 13 37.13 3.60 13.54
CA ASN A 13 38.44 3.38 14.21
C ASN A 13 38.72 1.92 14.56
N LEU A 14 38.44 1.00 13.63
CA LEU A 14 38.62 -0.43 13.81
C LEU A 14 40.11 -0.82 13.70
N ASN A 15 40.52 -1.89 14.39
CA ASN A 15 41.85 -2.51 14.16
C ASN A 15 41.89 -3.21 12.79
N GLU A 16 43.08 -3.66 12.37
CA GLU A 16 43.30 -4.20 11.03
C GLU A 16 42.47 -5.46 10.73
N ASP A 17 42.24 -6.32 11.73
CA ASP A 17 41.45 -7.55 11.53
C ASP A 17 39.95 -7.25 11.45
N ALA A 18 39.44 -6.37 12.28
CA ALA A 18 38.07 -5.90 12.20
C ALA A 18 37.80 -5.10 10.90
N LYS A 19 38.77 -4.32 10.40
CA LYS A 19 38.67 -3.66 9.08
C LYS A 19 38.49 -4.67 7.95
N LYS A 20 39.27 -5.75 7.91
CA LYS A 20 39.11 -6.81 6.89
C LYS A 20 37.73 -7.46 6.95
N GLN A 21 37.22 -7.72 8.16
CA GLN A 21 35.90 -8.27 8.36
C GLN A 21 34.83 -7.27 7.85
N ALA A 22 34.97 -5.97 8.16
CA ALA A 22 34.04 -4.94 7.71
C ALA A 22 34.01 -4.79 6.19
N ILE A 23 35.18 -4.83 5.53
CA ILE A 23 35.27 -4.82 4.06
C ILE A 23 34.53 -6.02 3.47
N THR A 24 34.76 -7.21 4.03
CA THR A 24 34.09 -8.45 3.59
C THR A 24 32.58 -8.34 3.76
N LEU A 25 32.11 -7.82 4.90
CA LEU A 25 30.70 -7.63 5.19
C LEU A 25 30.04 -6.66 4.19
N ILE A 26 30.62 -5.49 3.98
CA ILE A 26 30.07 -4.47 3.04
C ILE A 26 29.96 -5.06 1.63
N LYS A 27 30.97 -5.78 1.17
CA LYS A 27 30.94 -6.46 -0.14
C LYS A 27 29.87 -7.54 -0.21
N SER A 28 29.67 -8.29 0.88
CA SER A 28 28.66 -9.33 0.96
C SER A 28 27.25 -8.74 0.96
N ILE A 29 27.02 -7.66 1.70
CA ILE A 29 25.74 -6.91 1.69
C ILE A 29 25.46 -6.38 0.28
N TYR A 30 26.45 -5.77 -0.38
CA TYR A 30 26.28 -5.29 -1.75
C TYR A 30 25.96 -6.40 -2.75
N LYS A 31 26.68 -7.53 -2.64
CA LYS A 31 26.41 -8.70 -3.48
C LYS A 31 25.00 -9.26 -3.26
N MET A 32 24.58 -9.38 -2.02
CA MET A 32 23.23 -9.81 -1.66
C MET A 32 22.20 -8.81 -2.19
N PHE A 33 22.36 -7.51 -1.93
CA PHE A 33 21.45 -6.44 -2.37
C PHE A 33 21.18 -6.50 -3.89
N VAL A 34 22.26 -6.58 -4.70
CA VAL A 34 22.13 -6.66 -6.16
C VAL A 34 21.63 -8.03 -6.62
N GLY A 35 22.10 -9.11 -5.99
CA GLY A 35 21.80 -10.47 -6.42
C GLY A 35 20.38 -10.94 -6.09
N THR A 36 19.72 -10.27 -5.16
CA THR A 36 18.35 -10.61 -4.72
C THR A 36 17.33 -9.54 -5.09
N ASP A 37 17.71 -8.53 -5.88
CA ASP A 37 16.87 -7.36 -6.16
C ASP A 37 16.29 -6.73 -4.89
N ALA A 38 17.10 -6.64 -3.83
CA ALA A 38 16.70 -5.92 -2.64
C ALA A 38 16.62 -4.42 -2.95
N ASN A 39 15.62 -3.73 -2.41
CA ASN A 39 15.48 -2.29 -2.54
C ASN A 39 15.88 -1.53 -1.25
N MET A 40 16.03 -2.27 -0.14
CA MET A 40 16.55 -1.75 1.11
C MET A 40 17.25 -2.87 1.90
N VAL A 41 18.38 -2.53 2.50
CA VAL A 41 19.06 -3.34 3.52
C VAL A 41 19.48 -2.44 4.66
N GLU A 42 19.05 -2.75 5.86
CA GLU A 42 19.46 -2.12 7.10
C GLU A 42 20.06 -3.17 8.03
N VAL A 43 21.23 -2.90 8.57
CA VAL A 43 21.87 -3.72 9.61
C VAL A 43 21.97 -2.89 10.86
N ASN A 44 21.15 -3.19 11.87
CA ASN A 44 21.06 -2.41 13.10
C ASN A 44 20.52 -3.28 14.26
N PRO A 45 21.38 -3.53 15.31
CA PRO A 45 22.74 -3.03 15.42
C PRO A 45 23.79 -3.89 14.69
N LEU A 46 24.81 -3.23 14.18
CA LEU A 46 26.09 -3.84 13.82
C LEU A 46 27.02 -3.68 15.01
N ILE A 47 27.58 -4.76 15.53
CA ILE A 47 28.37 -4.72 16.75
C ILE A 47 29.79 -5.23 16.52
N LEU A 48 30.73 -4.66 17.30
CA LEU A 48 32.07 -5.21 17.47
C LEU A 48 32.13 -5.91 18.84
N THR A 49 32.41 -7.21 18.84
CA THR A 49 32.51 -7.97 20.08
C THR A 49 33.84 -7.70 20.81
N LYS A 50 33.94 -8.17 22.07
CA LYS A 50 35.20 -8.08 22.84
C LYS A 50 36.33 -8.88 22.21
N GLU A 51 36.00 -9.89 21.43
CA GLU A 51 36.95 -10.72 20.65
C GLU A 51 37.25 -10.11 19.27
N GLU A 52 36.87 -8.84 19.06
CA GLU A 52 37.12 -8.07 17.84
C GLU A 52 36.45 -8.66 16.58
N LYS A 53 35.31 -9.34 16.75
CA LYS A 53 34.51 -9.85 15.64
C LYS A 53 33.36 -8.87 15.32
N ILE A 54 33.13 -8.65 14.03
CA ILE A 54 31.98 -7.89 13.54
C ILE A 54 30.79 -8.85 13.40
N VAL A 55 29.68 -8.51 14.04
CA VAL A 55 28.46 -9.30 14.03
C VAL A 55 27.25 -8.46 13.64
N CYS A 56 26.52 -8.87 12.60
CA CYS A 56 25.19 -8.36 12.33
C CYS A 56 24.24 -9.01 13.34
N LEU A 57 23.79 -8.22 14.33
CA LEU A 57 22.90 -8.75 15.36
C LEU A 57 21.48 -8.84 14.85
N ASP A 58 21.06 -7.86 14.06
CA ASP A 58 19.79 -7.84 13.37
C ASP A 58 19.92 -7.18 11.99
N ALA A 59 19.08 -7.60 11.05
CA ALA A 59 19.05 -7.05 9.71
C ALA A 59 17.61 -7.01 9.17
N LYS A 60 17.26 -5.88 8.56
CA LYS A 60 16.01 -5.71 7.82
C LYS A 60 16.30 -5.63 6.33
N VAL A 61 15.66 -6.48 5.56
CA VAL A 61 15.82 -6.53 4.10
C VAL A 61 14.45 -6.44 3.45
N ASN A 62 14.30 -5.50 2.51
CA ASN A 62 13.11 -5.45 1.65
C ASN A 62 13.54 -5.82 0.22
N PHE A 63 12.76 -6.68 -0.39
CA PHE A 63 12.94 -7.10 -1.78
C PHE A 63 11.99 -6.34 -2.70
N ASP A 64 12.40 -6.11 -3.95
CA ASP A 64 11.51 -5.55 -4.96
C ASP A 64 10.45 -6.60 -5.34
N SER A 65 9.20 -6.34 -4.99
CA SER A 65 8.09 -7.24 -5.30
C SER A 65 7.91 -7.49 -6.80
N ASN A 66 8.30 -6.53 -7.64
CA ASN A 66 8.27 -6.69 -9.11
C ASN A 66 9.33 -7.66 -9.64
N ALA A 67 10.35 -7.98 -8.84
CA ALA A 67 11.42 -8.91 -9.20
C ALA A 67 11.23 -10.31 -8.62
N LEU A 68 10.30 -10.54 -7.70
CA LEU A 68 10.11 -11.80 -7.00
C LEU A 68 9.81 -12.98 -7.92
N PHE A 69 9.28 -12.74 -9.13
CA PHE A 69 9.06 -13.81 -10.12
C PHE A 69 10.34 -14.54 -10.52
N ARG A 70 11.52 -13.94 -10.34
CA ARG A 70 12.83 -14.54 -10.61
C ARG A 70 13.59 -14.98 -9.36
N HIS A 71 12.97 -14.86 -8.19
CA HIS A 71 13.50 -15.25 -6.88
C HIS A 71 12.52 -16.15 -6.11
N PRO A 72 12.18 -17.35 -6.65
CA PRO A 72 11.23 -18.25 -5.99
C PRO A 72 11.70 -18.66 -4.58
N GLU A 73 13.02 -18.77 -4.35
CA GLU A 73 13.61 -19.07 -3.05
C GLU A 73 13.32 -17.98 -2.00
N ILE A 74 13.15 -16.71 -2.41
CA ILE A 74 12.77 -15.62 -1.51
C ILE A 74 11.26 -15.68 -1.22
N VAL A 75 10.45 -16.00 -2.23
CA VAL A 75 9.00 -16.16 -2.06
C VAL A 75 8.70 -17.29 -1.06
N GLU A 76 9.47 -18.38 -1.05
CA GLU A 76 9.32 -19.48 -0.10
C GLU A 76 9.61 -19.09 1.36
N LEU A 77 10.35 -17.99 1.59
CA LEU A 77 10.62 -17.48 2.95
C LEU A 77 9.41 -16.74 3.55
N ARG A 78 8.38 -16.47 2.77
CA ARG A 78 7.20 -15.73 3.22
C ARG A 78 6.45 -16.55 4.28
N ASP A 79 6.30 -15.99 5.48
CA ASP A 79 5.50 -16.58 6.55
C ASP A 79 4.14 -15.87 6.63
N LEU A 80 3.11 -16.52 6.12
CA LEU A 80 1.74 -15.98 6.11
C LEU A 80 1.13 -15.85 7.52
N ASN A 81 1.72 -16.51 8.55
CA ASN A 81 1.22 -16.36 9.92
C ASN A 81 1.66 -15.05 10.57
N GLU A 82 2.69 -14.39 10.03
CA GLU A 82 3.18 -13.10 10.49
C GLU A 82 2.54 -11.90 9.75
N GLU A 83 1.72 -12.17 8.71
CA GLU A 83 1.06 -11.13 7.93
C GLU A 83 -0.39 -10.90 8.38
N ASP A 84 -0.92 -9.69 8.15
CA ASP A 84 -2.35 -9.42 8.38
C ASP A 84 -3.21 -10.25 7.42
N PRO A 85 -4.18 -11.02 7.91
CA PRO A 85 -5.04 -11.86 7.05
C PRO A 85 -5.78 -11.07 5.96
N THR A 86 -6.08 -9.79 6.20
CA THR A 86 -6.76 -8.93 5.24
C THR A 86 -5.81 -8.54 4.10
N GLU A 87 -4.53 -8.31 4.41
CA GLU A 87 -3.49 -8.01 3.40
C GLU A 87 -3.21 -9.25 2.54
N ILE A 88 -3.18 -10.44 3.16
CA ILE A 88 -3.08 -11.72 2.44
C ILE A 88 -4.26 -11.88 1.48
N GLU A 89 -5.49 -11.63 1.94
CA GLU A 89 -6.67 -11.74 1.07
C GLU A 89 -6.62 -10.74 -0.08
N ALA A 90 -6.20 -9.50 0.16
CA ALA A 90 -6.03 -8.48 -0.85
C ALA A 90 -5.01 -8.88 -1.92
N SER A 91 -3.91 -9.51 -1.52
CA SER A 91 -2.86 -9.96 -2.44
C SER A 91 -3.35 -11.02 -3.45
N LYS A 92 -4.33 -11.86 -3.07
CA LYS A 92 -4.95 -12.84 -3.98
C LYS A 92 -5.73 -12.20 -5.15
N HIS A 93 -6.15 -10.95 -4.96
CA HIS A 93 -6.88 -10.16 -5.95
C HIS A 93 -6.01 -9.10 -6.63
N ASP A 94 -4.69 -9.16 -6.43
CA ASP A 94 -3.75 -8.20 -6.97
C ASP A 94 -4.13 -6.75 -6.58
N LEU A 95 -4.48 -6.56 -5.30
CA LEU A 95 -4.80 -5.29 -4.67
C LEU A 95 -3.66 -4.88 -3.74
N ALA A 96 -3.20 -3.63 -3.87
CA ALA A 96 -2.29 -3.04 -2.89
C ALA A 96 -3.11 -2.53 -1.69
N TYR A 97 -3.09 -3.26 -0.60
CA TYR A 97 -3.84 -2.97 0.63
C TYR A 97 -2.91 -2.91 1.84
N ILE A 98 -3.13 -1.92 2.70
CA ILE A 98 -2.50 -1.81 4.00
C ILE A 98 -3.58 -1.44 5.01
N LYS A 99 -3.71 -2.21 6.07
CA LYS A 99 -4.64 -1.93 7.16
C LYS A 99 -4.15 -0.78 8.03
N LEU A 100 -5.07 0.09 8.44
CA LEU A 100 -4.84 1.21 9.36
C LEU A 100 -5.92 1.21 10.46
N ASP A 101 -5.76 2.06 11.47
CA ASP A 101 -6.62 2.06 12.67
C ASP A 101 -7.82 3.03 12.59
N GLY A 102 -8.12 3.55 11.41
CA GLY A 102 -9.19 4.55 11.23
C GLY A 102 -10.59 3.99 11.07
N SER A 103 -11.51 4.87 10.66
CA SER A 103 -12.93 4.55 10.50
C SER A 103 -13.49 4.83 9.10
N ILE A 104 -12.70 5.40 8.21
CA ILE A 104 -13.10 5.67 6.83
C ILE A 104 -12.32 4.73 5.91
N GLY A 105 -13.03 3.77 5.30
CA GLY A 105 -12.48 2.92 4.26
C GLY A 105 -12.16 3.73 3.00
N CYS A 106 -11.01 3.48 2.39
CA CYS A 106 -10.55 4.16 1.19
C CYS A 106 -10.39 3.18 0.04
N MET A 107 -10.94 3.53 -1.15
CA MET A 107 -10.68 2.82 -2.40
C MET A 107 -10.30 3.83 -3.48
N VAL A 108 -9.12 3.67 -4.06
CA VAL A 108 -8.53 4.65 -4.97
C VAL A 108 -7.84 3.93 -6.13
N ASN A 109 -7.70 4.56 -7.27
CA ASN A 109 -6.87 4.07 -8.36
C ASN A 109 -5.61 4.91 -8.52
N GLY A 110 -4.54 4.43 -7.93
CA GLY A 110 -3.21 5.05 -7.94
C GLY A 110 -2.71 5.45 -6.56
N ALA A 111 -1.51 4.99 -6.22
CA ALA A 111 -0.91 5.14 -4.89
C ALA A 111 -0.80 6.60 -4.43
N GLY A 112 -0.39 7.52 -5.31
CA GLY A 112 -0.31 8.96 -4.99
C GLY A 112 -1.67 9.56 -4.67
N LEU A 113 -2.72 9.15 -5.40
CA LEU A 113 -4.09 9.59 -5.13
C LEU A 113 -4.62 9.01 -3.81
N ALA A 114 -4.23 7.76 -3.47
CA ALA A 114 -4.57 7.14 -2.20
C ALA A 114 -3.94 7.91 -1.03
N MET A 115 -2.66 8.26 -1.11
CA MET A 115 -1.98 9.09 -0.11
C MET A 115 -2.70 10.41 0.10
N ALA A 116 -2.96 11.15 -0.99
CA ALA A 116 -3.69 12.44 -0.93
C ALA A 116 -5.11 12.30 -0.35
N THR A 117 -5.79 11.18 -0.62
CA THR A 117 -7.11 10.89 -0.06
C THR A 117 -7.05 10.66 1.44
N MET A 118 -6.05 9.92 1.92
CA MET A 118 -5.83 9.71 3.35
C MET A 118 -5.48 11.00 4.06
N ASP A 119 -4.62 11.83 3.47
CA ASP A 119 -4.21 13.11 4.06
C ASP A 119 -5.38 14.07 4.23
N ILE A 120 -6.25 14.17 3.22
CA ILE A 120 -7.42 15.08 3.34
C ILE A 120 -8.44 14.55 4.36
N ILE A 121 -8.63 13.25 4.50
CA ILE A 121 -9.47 12.68 5.56
C ILE A 121 -8.95 13.10 6.94
N LYS A 122 -7.62 13.05 7.16
CA LYS A 122 -6.98 13.50 8.39
C LYS A 122 -7.17 15.01 8.62
N LEU A 123 -7.05 15.80 7.57
CA LEU A 123 -7.30 17.25 7.64
C LEU A 123 -8.70 17.58 8.13
N TYR A 124 -9.71 16.75 7.81
CA TYR A 124 -11.08 16.87 8.29
C TYR A 124 -11.33 16.19 9.65
N GLY A 125 -10.27 15.77 10.35
CA GLY A 125 -10.31 15.28 11.73
C GLY A 125 -10.80 13.84 11.89
N LYS A 126 -10.65 13.02 10.86
CA LYS A 126 -10.91 11.59 10.90
C LYS A 126 -9.69 10.80 10.43
N GLU A 127 -9.66 9.50 10.73
CA GLU A 127 -8.55 8.63 10.34
C GLU A 127 -9.00 7.64 9.26
N PRO A 128 -8.16 7.39 8.22
CA PRO A 128 -8.39 6.36 7.23
C PRO A 128 -8.23 4.97 7.85
N ALA A 129 -9.12 4.04 7.49
CA ALA A 129 -9.08 2.65 7.94
C ALA A 129 -8.10 1.78 7.15
N ASN A 130 -7.73 2.24 5.95
CA ASN A 130 -6.82 1.51 5.08
C ASN A 130 -6.23 2.40 4.01
N PHE A 131 -5.06 1.99 3.50
CA PHE A 131 -4.63 2.31 2.14
C PHE A 131 -5.17 1.23 1.20
N LEU A 132 -5.72 1.59 0.06
CA LEU A 132 -6.08 0.64 -0.99
C LEU A 132 -5.98 1.27 -2.37
N ASP A 133 -5.13 0.70 -3.21
CA ASP A 133 -5.00 1.03 -4.62
C ASP A 133 -5.47 -0.15 -5.48
N VAL A 134 -6.55 0.06 -6.24
CA VAL A 134 -7.10 -0.95 -7.16
C VAL A 134 -6.34 -1.01 -8.48
N GLY A 135 -5.37 -0.10 -8.70
CA GLY A 135 -4.60 0.00 -9.92
C GLY A 135 -5.36 0.61 -11.10
N GLY A 136 -4.64 0.80 -12.20
CA GLY A 136 -5.17 1.44 -13.41
C GLY A 136 -6.05 0.55 -14.29
N GLY A 137 -6.23 -0.73 -13.97
CA GLY A 137 -6.99 -1.72 -14.74
C GLY A 137 -8.07 -2.45 -13.93
N ALA A 138 -8.66 -1.78 -12.91
CA ALA A 138 -9.62 -2.44 -12.02
C ALA A 138 -10.86 -2.96 -12.75
N SER A 139 -11.03 -4.27 -12.75
CA SER A 139 -12.25 -4.92 -13.21
C SER A 139 -13.35 -4.84 -12.15
N LYS A 140 -14.58 -5.21 -12.53
CA LYS A 140 -15.70 -5.36 -11.58
C LYS A 140 -15.33 -6.27 -10.40
N GLU A 141 -14.64 -7.38 -10.68
CA GLU A 141 -14.23 -8.38 -9.68
C GLU A 141 -13.24 -7.78 -8.68
N LYS A 142 -12.25 -6.99 -9.15
CA LYS A 142 -11.32 -6.28 -8.27
C LYS A 142 -12.04 -5.26 -7.39
N VAL A 143 -12.98 -4.49 -7.93
CA VAL A 143 -13.79 -3.53 -7.17
C VAL A 143 -14.64 -4.24 -6.12
N SER A 144 -15.26 -5.36 -6.47
CA SER A 144 -16.06 -6.17 -5.54
C SER A 144 -15.19 -6.73 -4.41
N ALA A 145 -14.04 -7.30 -4.74
CA ALA A 145 -13.08 -7.80 -3.76
C ALA A 145 -12.60 -6.68 -2.82
N ALA A 146 -12.24 -5.51 -3.38
CA ALA A 146 -11.80 -4.35 -2.60
C ALA A 146 -12.86 -3.90 -1.60
N LEU A 147 -14.12 -3.78 -2.02
CA LEU A 147 -15.23 -3.40 -1.13
C LEU A 147 -15.48 -4.47 -0.04
N LYS A 148 -15.43 -5.76 -0.37
CA LYS A 148 -15.56 -6.84 0.61
C LYS A 148 -14.45 -6.79 1.66
N ILE A 149 -13.22 -6.55 1.23
CA ILE A 149 -12.05 -6.42 2.11
C ILE A 149 -12.22 -5.22 3.04
N ILE A 150 -12.57 -4.04 2.53
CA ILE A 150 -12.82 -2.85 3.36
C ILE A 150 -13.91 -3.10 4.38
N LEU A 151 -15.03 -3.72 3.97
CA LEU A 151 -16.19 -3.98 4.83
C LEU A 151 -15.96 -5.12 5.84
N SER A 152 -14.93 -5.93 5.67
CA SER A 152 -14.54 -6.94 6.66
C SER A 152 -14.00 -6.31 7.94
N ASP A 153 -13.49 -5.08 7.87
CA ASP A 153 -13.09 -4.32 9.05
C ASP A 153 -14.31 -3.69 9.73
N LYS A 154 -14.61 -4.16 10.94
CA LYS A 154 -15.75 -3.69 11.75
C LYS A 154 -15.62 -2.23 12.22
N ASN A 155 -14.42 -1.65 12.15
CA ASN A 155 -14.18 -0.25 12.49
C ASN A 155 -14.63 0.70 11.38
N VAL A 156 -14.82 0.22 10.16
CA VAL A 156 -15.24 1.03 9.01
C VAL A 156 -16.67 1.48 9.19
N LYS A 157 -16.87 2.80 9.28
CA LYS A 157 -18.17 3.47 9.43
C LYS A 157 -18.65 4.13 8.15
N GLY A 158 -17.80 4.27 7.16
CA GLY A 158 -18.10 4.81 5.85
C GLY A 158 -16.98 4.58 4.88
N ILE A 159 -17.27 4.65 3.59
CA ILE A 159 -16.29 4.38 2.52
C ILE A 159 -16.19 5.60 1.60
N LEU A 160 -14.96 6.02 1.32
CA LEU A 160 -14.64 7.02 0.30
C LEU A 160 -13.98 6.33 -0.90
N ILE A 161 -14.67 6.37 -2.04
CA ILE A 161 -14.14 5.95 -3.33
C ILE A 161 -13.68 7.20 -4.09
N ASN A 162 -12.40 7.28 -4.41
CA ASN A 162 -11.84 8.41 -5.12
C ASN A 162 -11.10 7.94 -6.38
N ILE A 163 -11.69 8.18 -7.54
CA ILE A 163 -11.23 7.67 -8.83
C ILE A 163 -10.83 8.83 -9.73
N PHE A 164 -9.64 8.70 -10.31
CA PHE A 164 -9.20 9.55 -11.41
C PHE A 164 -9.07 8.71 -12.69
N GLY A 165 -9.99 8.92 -13.62
CA GLY A 165 -9.99 8.24 -14.92
C GLY A 165 -8.87 8.79 -15.81
N GLY A 166 -7.91 7.92 -16.10
CA GLY A 166 -6.88 8.13 -17.10
C GLY A 166 -7.11 7.17 -18.27
N ILE A 167 -6.25 6.16 -18.41
CA ILE A 167 -6.46 5.01 -19.30
C ILE A 167 -7.75 4.28 -18.92
N MET A 168 -8.00 4.12 -17.62
CA MET A 168 -9.27 3.62 -17.11
C MET A 168 -10.35 4.71 -17.21
N ARG A 169 -11.53 4.32 -17.64
CA ARG A 169 -12.69 5.20 -17.81
C ARG A 169 -13.57 5.19 -16.55
N CYS A 170 -14.01 6.38 -16.12
CA CYS A 170 -14.87 6.53 -14.94
C CYS A 170 -16.24 5.85 -15.08
N ASP A 171 -16.79 5.76 -16.28
CA ASP A 171 -18.08 5.07 -16.53
C ASP A 171 -17.98 3.55 -16.28
N VAL A 172 -16.88 2.92 -16.68
CA VAL A 172 -16.62 1.50 -16.42
C VAL A 172 -16.48 1.22 -14.92
N LEU A 173 -15.71 2.07 -14.24
CA LEU A 173 -15.53 1.96 -12.79
C LEU A 173 -16.82 2.24 -12.01
N ALA A 174 -17.57 3.26 -12.40
CA ALA A 174 -18.86 3.57 -11.78
C ALA A 174 -19.83 2.39 -11.89
N GLN A 175 -19.88 1.73 -13.06
CA GLN A 175 -20.69 0.53 -13.23
C GLN A 175 -20.20 -0.62 -12.32
N GLY A 176 -18.89 -0.83 -12.23
CA GLY A 176 -18.29 -1.83 -11.33
C GLY A 176 -18.62 -1.57 -9.86
N VAL A 177 -18.57 -0.31 -9.41
CA VAL A 177 -18.95 0.10 -8.05
C VAL A 177 -20.44 -0.17 -7.79
N VAL A 178 -21.32 0.22 -8.72
CA VAL A 178 -22.78 0.00 -8.60
C VAL A 178 -23.11 -1.48 -8.53
N ASP A 179 -22.51 -2.28 -9.39
CA ASP A 179 -22.75 -3.74 -9.43
C ASP A 179 -22.26 -4.41 -8.15
N ALA A 180 -21.04 -4.07 -7.70
CA ALA A 180 -20.49 -4.58 -6.45
C ALA A 180 -21.30 -4.14 -5.23
N ALA A 181 -21.70 -2.87 -5.18
CA ALA A 181 -22.51 -2.34 -4.08
C ALA A 181 -23.88 -3.02 -3.96
N LYS A 182 -24.52 -3.37 -5.09
CA LYS A 182 -25.77 -4.13 -5.11
C LYS A 182 -25.58 -5.57 -4.64
N GLU A 183 -24.48 -6.20 -5.05
CA GLU A 183 -24.15 -7.59 -4.68
C GLU A 183 -23.85 -7.75 -3.19
N ILE A 184 -23.10 -6.78 -2.62
CA ILE A 184 -22.61 -6.85 -1.23
C ILE A 184 -23.63 -6.32 -0.22
N ASN A 185 -24.63 -5.55 -0.66
CA ASN A 185 -25.62 -4.87 0.19
C ASN A 185 -24.94 -3.96 1.24
N ILE A 186 -24.22 -2.94 0.78
CA ILE A 186 -23.42 -2.03 1.62
C ILE A 186 -24.34 -1.31 2.61
N SER A 187 -24.03 -1.42 3.90
CA SER A 187 -24.80 -0.84 5.01
C SER A 187 -24.25 0.49 5.52
N VAL A 188 -23.04 0.87 5.12
CA VAL A 188 -22.38 2.12 5.53
C VAL A 188 -22.50 3.20 4.46
N PRO A 189 -22.40 4.50 4.81
CA PRO A 189 -22.36 5.58 3.83
C PRO A 189 -21.25 5.36 2.81
N LEU A 190 -21.54 5.57 1.53
CA LEU A 190 -20.61 5.45 0.42
C LEU A 190 -20.53 6.77 -0.34
N VAL A 191 -19.40 7.45 -0.24
CA VAL A 191 -19.10 8.68 -0.98
C VAL A 191 -18.23 8.34 -2.18
N VAL A 192 -18.60 8.81 -3.37
CA VAL A 192 -17.86 8.55 -4.61
C VAL A 192 -17.49 9.85 -5.30
N ARG A 193 -16.21 10.04 -5.53
CA ARG A 193 -15.67 11.11 -6.36
C ARG A 193 -15.06 10.54 -7.63
N LEU A 194 -15.51 11.03 -8.77
CA LEU A 194 -15.00 10.70 -10.08
C LEU A 194 -14.42 11.95 -10.75
N ALA A 195 -13.26 11.83 -11.37
CA ALA A 195 -12.65 12.85 -12.23
C ALA A 195 -11.93 12.19 -13.40
N GLY A 196 -11.64 12.96 -14.46
CA GLY A 196 -10.91 12.48 -15.63
C GLY A 196 -11.82 11.91 -16.72
N THR A 197 -11.35 10.88 -17.43
CA THR A 197 -12.02 10.35 -18.63
C THR A 197 -13.41 9.80 -18.31
N ASN A 198 -14.44 10.29 -19.01
CA ASN A 198 -15.85 9.88 -18.91
C ASN A 198 -16.46 10.06 -17.48
N PHE A 199 -15.99 11.06 -16.73
CA PHE A 199 -16.51 11.29 -15.37
C PHE A 199 -18.00 11.69 -15.37
N LYS A 200 -18.48 12.41 -16.39
CA LYS A 200 -19.90 12.81 -16.52
C LYS A 200 -20.81 11.60 -16.69
N GLU A 201 -20.40 10.66 -17.52
CA GLU A 201 -21.09 9.40 -17.78
C GLU A 201 -21.06 8.53 -16.51
N GLY A 202 -19.92 8.43 -15.86
CA GLY A 202 -19.78 7.72 -14.59
C GLY A 202 -20.69 8.30 -13.49
N LYS A 203 -20.77 9.64 -13.37
CA LYS A 203 -21.67 10.29 -12.43
C LYS A 203 -23.13 9.95 -12.72
N LYS A 204 -23.56 9.97 -14.00
CA LYS A 204 -24.93 9.58 -14.37
C LYS A 204 -25.24 8.13 -13.97
N ILE A 205 -24.29 7.22 -14.12
CA ILE A 205 -24.45 5.81 -13.70
C ILE A 205 -24.66 5.73 -12.18
N LEU A 206 -23.87 6.46 -11.39
CA LEU A 206 -24.01 6.52 -9.94
C LEU A 206 -25.38 7.10 -9.53
N ASP A 207 -25.73 8.24 -10.09
CA ASP A 207 -26.99 8.97 -9.75
C ASP A 207 -28.23 8.15 -10.11
N ASN A 208 -28.19 7.35 -11.18
CA ASN A 208 -29.28 6.49 -11.63
C ASN A 208 -29.26 5.06 -11.03
N SER A 209 -28.32 4.75 -10.15
CA SER A 209 -28.12 3.40 -9.62
C SER A 209 -29.22 2.91 -8.69
N GLY A 210 -29.99 3.84 -8.11
CA GLY A 210 -30.96 3.56 -7.05
C GLY A 210 -30.35 3.24 -5.69
N LEU A 211 -29.02 3.34 -5.57
CA LEU A 211 -28.29 3.14 -4.32
C LEU A 211 -28.17 4.46 -3.54
N LYS A 212 -28.02 4.37 -2.23
CA LYS A 212 -27.75 5.53 -1.36
C LYS A 212 -26.28 5.94 -1.46
N LEU A 213 -25.86 6.37 -2.67
CA LEU A 213 -24.53 6.88 -2.93
C LEU A 213 -24.51 8.40 -2.81
N ILE A 214 -23.43 8.95 -2.28
CA ILE A 214 -23.19 10.38 -2.18
C ILE A 214 -22.13 10.76 -3.21
N SER A 215 -22.54 11.44 -4.29
CA SER A 215 -21.59 11.96 -5.28
C SER A 215 -20.84 13.18 -4.75
N ALA A 216 -19.53 13.25 -4.99
CA ALA A 216 -18.69 14.39 -4.65
C ALA A 216 -18.07 15.04 -5.90
N GLU A 217 -17.92 16.37 -5.88
CA GLU A 217 -17.43 17.15 -7.01
C GLU A 217 -15.91 17.19 -7.09
N ASN A 218 -15.26 17.29 -5.95
CA ASN A 218 -13.81 17.33 -5.81
C ASN A 218 -13.36 16.58 -4.55
N LEU A 219 -12.08 16.52 -4.30
CA LEU A 219 -11.50 15.76 -3.20
C LEU A 219 -11.87 16.35 -1.83
N ASP A 220 -11.91 17.69 -1.72
CA ASP A 220 -12.30 18.42 -0.52
C ASP A 220 -13.78 18.15 -0.17
N ASP A 221 -14.67 18.27 -1.14
CA ASP A 221 -16.10 17.96 -1.02
C ASP A 221 -16.32 16.48 -0.63
N ALA A 222 -15.51 15.57 -1.18
CA ALA A 222 -15.60 14.15 -0.85
C ALA A 222 -15.22 13.88 0.61
N ALA A 223 -14.13 14.46 1.09
CA ALA A 223 -13.68 14.32 2.48
C ALA A 223 -14.71 14.91 3.46
N LYS A 224 -15.23 16.10 3.16
CA LYS A 224 -16.27 16.73 3.97
C LYS A 224 -17.53 15.86 4.06
N LYS A 225 -18.03 15.38 2.92
CA LYS A 225 -19.25 14.55 2.86
C LYS A 225 -19.10 13.23 3.61
N ILE A 226 -17.96 12.53 3.47
CA ILE A 226 -17.77 11.27 4.18
C ILE A 226 -17.65 11.48 5.69
N VAL A 227 -16.95 12.54 6.12
CA VAL A 227 -16.81 12.87 7.55
C VAL A 227 -18.17 13.26 8.15
N GLU A 228 -19.00 13.99 7.43
CA GLU A 228 -20.37 14.36 7.86
C GLU A 228 -21.31 13.15 7.91
N ALA A 229 -21.17 12.22 6.98
CA ALA A 229 -22.03 11.04 6.88
C ALA A 229 -21.79 9.99 7.98
N ILE A 230 -20.64 10.03 8.64
CA ILE A 230 -20.26 9.07 9.71
C ILE A 230 -20.31 9.71 11.13
N LYS A 231 -20.84 10.93 11.25
CA LYS A 231 -21.12 11.53 12.58
C LYS A 231 -22.24 10.77 13.26
#